data_df48403663ec5d5be94f055de6838f65
#
_entry.id   df48403663ec5d5be94f055de6838f65
#
_cell.length_a   1.000
_cell.length_b   1.000
_cell.length_c   1.000
_cell.angle_alpha   90.00
_cell.angle_beta   90.00
_cell.angle_gamma   90.00
#
_symmetry.space_group_name_H-M   'P 1'
#
loop_
_entity.id
_entity.type
_entity.pdbx_description
1 polymer ?
#
loop_
_entity_poly.entity_id
_entity_poly.type
_entity_poly.pdbx_seq_one_letter_code
_entity_poly.pdbx_strand_id
1 'polypeptide(L)'
;FLGLSKAISMKSEDLVRADLQSVSLRHEMVLDGKTLRIEGSVRDGVLHTVQTSGAEVKRSETKLQGPLYPAAAINLYPVLSGLAVGLKYRYDVYEPQTQSVTAVSQAVDAFESSRSLGVEPSWKVKTSMLGQDVETWINRKGEAVFELGMKGVLITHRETENEARRYLSEASLNKKDLILDFSVVKTEKPLACPREATLLDVSLAGIAGELPLLQGPGQEALQGAGDGAAVTYRIRRNPGPPAKISGPRYDVDSYRWLLPASQVESD
;
A
#
# COMPACT_ATOMS: atom_id res chain seq x y z
N PHE A 1 3.44 14.47 5.47
CA PHE A 1 2.14 14.45 6.15
C PHE A 1 2.06 15.71 7.03
N LEU A 2 1.09 16.57 6.83
CA LEU A 2 0.90 17.80 7.61
C LEU A 2 2.13 18.74 7.67
N GLY A 3 2.89 18.86 6.58
CA GLY A 3 4.07 19.74 6.52
C GLY A 3 5.33 19.21 7.20
N LEU A 4 5.32 17.99 7.73
CA LEU A 4 6.50 17.31 8.24
C LEU A 4 7.15 16.50 7.12
N SER A 5 8.29 16.96 6.62
CA SER A 5 9.13 16.20 5.69
C SER A 5 10.05 15.27 6.49
N LYS A 6 9.88 13.95 6.34
CA LYS A 6 10.79 12.96 6.91
C LYS A 6 11.54 12.26 5.80
N ALA A 7 12.86 12.28 5.87
CA ALA A 7 13.71 11.53 4.97
C ALA A 7 13.92 10.11 5.53
N ILE A 8 13.54 9.10 4.74
CA ILE A 8 13.79 7.70 5.05
C ILE A 8 14.71 7.15 3.96
N SER A 9 15.83 6.57 4.37
CA SER A 9 16.72 5.80 3.48
C SER A 9 16.74 4.36 3.94
N MET A 10 16.53 3.43 3.01
CA MET A 10 16.56 2.00 3.28
C MET A 10 17.52 1.33 2.30
N LYS A 11 18.39 0.47 2.81
CA LYS A 11 19.29 -0.37 2.03
C LYS A 11 19.19 -1.80 2.53
N SER A 12 19.03 -2.73 1.59
CA SER A 12 19.00 -4.17 1.87
C SER A 12 20.00 -4.89 0.98
N GLU A 13 20.74 -5.81 1.57
CA GLU A 13 21.67 -6.71 0.88
C GLU A 13 21.42 -8.12 1.40
N ASP A 14 20.99 -9.01 0.52
CA ASP A 14 20.69 -10.39 0.85
C ASP A 14 21.59 -11.33 0.03
N LEU A 15 22.29 -12.22 0.73
CA LEU A 15 23.01 -13.32 0.09
C LEU A 15 22.08 -14.54 0.09
N VAL A 16 21.83 -15.07 -1.08
CA VAL A 16 20.93 -16.22 -1.28
C VAL A 16 21.60 -17.35 -2.04
N ARG A 17 21.06 -18.56 -1.91
CA ARG A 17 21.38 -19.68 -2.78
C ARG A 17 20.67 -19.54 -4.12
N ALA A 18 20.98 -20.43 -5.08
CA ALA A 18 20.36 -20.45 -6.39
C ALA A 18 18.85 -20.67 -6.37
N ASP A 19 18.32 -21.27 -5.31
CA ASP A 19 16.91 -21.49 -5.05
C ASP A 19 16.27 -20.35 -4.23
N LEU A 20 16.93 -19.21 -4.11
CA LEU A 20 16.56 -18.02 -3.34
C LEU A 20 16.55 -18.19 -1.82
N GLN A 21 16.94 -19.33 -1.26
CA GLN A 21 17.03 -19.50 0.20
C GLN A 21 18.07 -18.54 0.78
N SER A 22 17.72 -17.84 1.84
CA SER A 22 18.59 -16.89 2.54
C SER A 22 19.78 -17.57 3.19
N VAL A 23 20.97 -17.04 2.98
CA VAL A 23 22.21 -17.40 3.67
C VAL A 23 22.55 -16.34 4.70
N SER A 24 22.53 -15.08 4.30
CA SER A 24 22.68 -13.94 5.20
C SER A 24 21.89 -12.74 4.69
N LEU A 25 21.60 -11.84 5.61
CA LEU A 25 20.85 -10.61 5.33
C LEU A 25 21.53 -9.42 6.02
N ARG A 26 21.43 -8.26 5.40
CA ARG A 26 21.84 -6.98 5.98
C ARG A 26 20.84 -5.93 5.56
N HIS A 27 20.22 -5.30 6.55
CA HIS A 27 19.29 -4.18 6.34
C HIS A 27 19.78 -2.96 7.12
N GLU A 28 19.78 -1.82 6.45
CA GLU A 28 20.07 -0.54 7.07
C GLU A 28 18.94 0.42 6.76
N MET A 29 18.40 1.03 7.80
CA MET A 29 17.38 2.06 7.69
C MET A 29 17.84 3.31 8.43
N VAL A 30 17.79 4.44 7.76
CA VAL A 30 18.05 5.75 8.34
C VAL A 30 16.75 6.54 8.37
N LEU A 31 16.32 6.92 9.56
CA LEU A 31 15.12 7.73 9.80
C LEU A 31 15.50 8.92 10.68
N ASP A 32 15.32 10.13 10.17
CA ASP A 32 15.63 11.37 10.89
C ASP A 32 17.06 11.38 11.49
N GLY A 33 18.05 10.87 10.73
CA GLY A 33 19.44 10.77 11.16
C GLY A 33 19.78 9.64 12.14
N LYS A 34 18.77 8.87 12.57
CA LYS A 34 18.98 7.67 13.38
C LYS A 34 19.13 6.45 12.46
N THR A 35 20.18 5.67 12.67
CA THR A 35 20.46 4.47 11.90
C THR A 35 20.06 3.24 12.69
N LEU A 36 19.25 2.39 12.06
CA LEU A 36 18.98 1.02 12.49
C LEU A 36 19.67 0.08 11.51
N ARG A 37 20.52 -0.81 12.00
CA ARG A 37 21.17 -1.86 11.20
C ARG A 37 20.79 -3.21 11.75
N ILE A 38 20.41 -4.13 10.84
CA ILE A 38 20.09 -5.53 11.16
C ILE A 38 20.99 -6.40 10.28
N GLU A 39 21.80 -7.25 10.90
CA GLU A 39 22.59 -8.25 10.23
C GLU A 39 22.13 -9.63 10.69
N GLY A 40 21.98 -10.56 9.75
CA GLY A 40 21.50 -11.91 10.06
C GLY A 40 22.20 -12.98 9.25
N SER A 41 22.23 -14.22 9.78
CA SER A 41 22.67 -15.41 9.08
C SER A 41 21.83 -16.61 9.42
N VAL A 42 21.59 -17.45 8.44
CA VAL A 42 20.87 -18.72 8.62
C VAL A 42 21.86 -19.85 8.73
N ARG A 43 21.86 -20.57 9.87
CA ARG A 43 22.70 -21.74 10.13
C ARG A 43 21.89 -22.81 10.87
N ASP A 44 22.00 -24.04 10.41
CA ASP A 44 21.36 -25.22 11.07
C ASP A 44 19.87 -25.02 11.39
N GLY A 45 19.13 -24.36 10.49
CA GLY A 45 17.70 -24.10 10.67
C GLY A 45 17.38 -23.00 11.70
N VAL A 46 18.37 -22.18 12.06
CA VAL A 46 18.21 -21.04 12.98
C VAL A 46 18.63 -19.74 12.27
N LEU A 47 17.80 -18.75 12.36
CA LEU A 47 18.14 -17.37 11.98
C LEU A 47 18.73 -16.66 13.20
N HIS A 48 20.01 -16.29 13.10
CA HIS A 48 20.70 -15.46 14.08
C HIS A 48 20.69 -14.03 13.59
N THR A 49 20.21 -13.08 14.39
CA THR A 49 20.20 -11.66 14.04
C THR A 49 20.90 -10.82 15.09
N VAL A 50 21.59 -9.77 14.59
CA VAL A 50 22.19 -8.71 15.40
C VAL A 50 21.60 -7.39 14.92
N GLN A 51 20.90 -6.71 15.81
CA GLN A 51 20.36 -5.37 15.58
C GLN A 51 21.22 -4.35 16.30
N THR A 52 21.56 -3.25 15.61
CA THR A 52 22.31 -2.14 16.17
C THR A 52 21.55 -0.84 15.95
N SER A 53 21.32 -0.09 17.03
CA SER A 53 20.70 1.24 16.99
C SER A 53 21.45 2.18 17.94
N GLY A 54 22.29 3.05 17.38
CA GLY A 54 23.24 3.85 18.17
C GLY A 54 24.21 2.96 18.96
N ALA A 55 24.21 3.08 20.30
CA ALA A 55 25.02 2.25 21.19
C ALA A 55 24.33 0.93 21.60
N GLU A 56 23.06 0.76 21.28
CA GLU A 56 22.30 -0.43 21.66
C GLU A 56 22.55 -1.56 20.65
N VAL A 57 22.87 -2.74 21.18
CA VAL A 57 23.04 -3.97 20.38
C VAL A 57 22.15 -5.07 20.95
N LYS A 58 21.22 -5.55 20.14
CA LYS A 58 20.32 -6.65 20.47
C LYS A 58 20.64 -7.86 19.60
N ARG A 59 20.77 -9.05 20.21
CA ARG A 59 20.94 -10.32 19.51
C ARG A 59 19.69 -11.16 19.70
N SER A 60 19.28 -11.86 18.64
CA SER A 60 18.18 -12.82 18.74
C SER A 60 18.43 -14.03 17.85
N GLU A 61 17.78 -15.14 18.23
CA GLU A 61 17.78 -16.38 17.51
C GLU A 61 16.34 -16.80 17.29
N THR A 62 16.03 -17.18 16.04
CA THR A 62 14.68 -17.63 15.65
C THR A 62 14.80 -18.99 14.98
N LYS A 63 14.21 -20.03 15.58
CA LYS A 63 14.12 -21.36 14.97
C LYS A 63 13.19 -21.30 13.77
N LEU A 64 13.69 -21.71 12.61
CA LEU A 64 12.93 -21.75 11.36
C LEU A 64 12.15 -23.08 11.26
N GLN A 65 10.96 -23.02 10.69
CA GLN A 65 10.15 -24.21 10.40
C GLN A 65 10.45 -24.79 9.00
N GLY A 66 11.15 -24.03 8.17
CA GLY A 66 11.51 -24.38 6.82
C GLY A 66 12.52 -23.40 6.23
N PRO A 67 12.72 -23.41 4.92
CA PRO A 67 13.57 -22.44 4.24
C PRO A 67 13.09 -21.02 4.46
N LEU A 68 14.03 -20.09 4.71
CA LEU A 68 13.78 -18.66 4.80
C LEU A 68 14.15 -17.99 3.48
N TYR A 69 13.34 -17.06 3.02
CA TYR A 69 13.58 -16.28 1.81
C TYR A 69 13.69 -14.79 2.16
N PRO A 70 14.44 -13.99 1.39
CA PRO A 70 14.43 -12.54 1.57
C PRO A 70 13.10 -11.94 1.09
N ALA A 71 12.70 -10.82 1.67
CA ALA A 71 11.48 -10.10 1.23
C ALA A 71 11.54 -9.71 -0.26
N ALA A 72 12.74 -9.43 -0.79
CA ALA A 72 12.95 -9.16 -2.22
C ALA A 72 12.62 -10.36 -3.13
N ALA A 73 12.56 -11.59 -2.59
CA ALA A 73 12.20 -12.77 -3.36
C ALA A 73 10.70 -12.92 -3.62
N ILE A 74 9.83 -12.11 -3.01
CA ILE A 74 8.37 -12.28 -3.10
C ILE A 74 7.90 -12.32 -4.56
N ASN A 75 8.36 -11.42 -5.41
CA ASN A 75 7.98 -11.42 -6.83
C ASN A 75 8.80 -12.42 -7.68
N LEU A 76 9.94 -12.88 -7.21
CA LEU A 76 10.80 -13.84 -7.92
C LEU A 76 10.43 -15.28 -7.63
N TYR A 77 9.93 -15.57 -6.44
CA TYR A 77 9.61 -16.94 -6.01
C TYR A 77 8.63 -17.64 -6.96
N PRO A 78 7.47 -17.06 -7.31
CA PRO A 78 6.54 -17.69 -8.26
C PRO A 78 7.15 -17.84 -9.67
N VAL A 79 8.04 -16.94 -10.09
CA VAL A 79 8.73 -17.03 -11.39
C VAL A 79 9.63 -18.26 -11.44
N LEU A 80 10.42 -18.52 -10.40
CA LEU A 80 11.31 -19.67 -10.33
C LEU A 80 10.58 -20.98 -10.03
N SER A 81 9.49 -20.91 -9.26
CA SER A 81 8.68 -22.09 -8.90
C SER A 81 7.68 -22.50 -9.98
N GLY A 82 7.52 -21.66 -11.02
CA GLY A 82 6.60 -21.86 -12.14
C GLY A 82 5.35 -20.98 -12.03
N LEU A 83 5.01 -20.26 -13.11
CA LEU A 83 3.82 -19.42 -13.21
C LEU A 83 2.74 -20.14 -14.02
N ALA A 84 1.73 -20.68 -13.34
CA ALA A 84 0.54 -21.22 -13.96
C ALA A 84 -0.70 -20.91 -13.12
N VAL A 85 -1.80 -20.59 -13.76
CA VAL A 85 -3.08 -20.28 -13.10
C VAL A 85 -3.50 -21.45 -12.21
N GLY A 86 -3.89 -21.14 -10.97
CA GLY A 86 -4.28 -22.10 -9.95
C GLY A 86 -3.15 -22.56 -9.02
N LEU A 87 -1.88 -22.25 -9.33
CA LEU A 87 -0.78 -22.56 -8.42
C LEU A 87 -0.83 -21.71 -7.17
N LYS A 88 -0.47 -22.30 -6.05
CA LYS A 88 -0.41 -21.64 -4.74
C LYS A 88 0.93 -21.94 -4.08
N TYR A 89 1.47 -20.95 -3.40
CA TYR A 89 2.74 -21.03 -2.68
C TYR A 89 2.56 -20.56 -1.25
N ARG A 90 3.36 -21.14 -0.35
CA ARG A 90 3.48 -20.70 1.03
C ARG A 90 4.93 -20.88 1.46
N TYR A 91 5.53 -19.83 1.99
CA TYR A 91 6.91 -19.80 2.43
C TYR A 91 7.12 -18.67 3.44
N ASP A 92 8.26 -18.69 4.12
CA ASP A 92 8.59 -17.71 5.15
C ASP A 92 9.61 -16.71 4.64
N VAL A 93 9.42 -15.42 4.98
CA VAL A 93 10.36 -14.33 4.71
C VAL A 93 10.75 -13.64 6.02
N TYR A 94 11.95 -13.06 6.05
CA TYR A 94 12.30 -12.14 7.12
C TYR A 94 11.83 -10.74 6.76
N GLU A 95 11.02 -10.13 7.63
CA GLU A 95 10.51 -8.78 7.49
C GLU A 95 11.30 -7.83 8.41
N PRO A 96 12.18 -6.96 7.85
CA PRO A 96 13.05 -6.11 8.66
C PRO A 96 12.32 -5.06 9.49
N GLN A 97 11.16 -4.58 9.03
CA GLN A 97 10.40 -3.54 9.74
C GLN A 97 9.79 -4.07 11.03
N THR A 98 9.24 -5.28 10.98
CA THR A 98 8.68 -5.96 12.17
C THR A 98 9.71 -6.82 12.89
N GLN A 99 10.91 -7.01 12.29
CA GLN A 99 12.00 -7.83 12.81
C GLN A 99 11.56 -9.26 13.10
N SER A 100 10.72 -9.81 12.25
CA SER A 100 10.12 -11.12 12.45
C SER A 100 10.14 -11.98 11.19
N VAL A 101 10.09 -13.28 11.39
CA VAL A 101 9.83 -14.24 10.31
C VAL A 101 8.32 -14.25 10.08
N THR A 102 7.92 -14.01 8.84
CA THR A 102 6.52 -13.85 8.44
C THR A 102 6.18 -14.79 7.30
N ALA A 103 5.04 -15.47 7.40
CA ALA A 103 4.54 -16.32 6.33
C ALA A 103 3.97 -15.48 5.18
N VAL A 104 4.36 -15.84 3.96
CA VAL A 104 3.80 -15.32 2.71
C VAL A 104 2.94 -16.41 2.09
N SER A 105 1.75 -16.04 1.66
CA SER A 105 0.87 -16.90 0.86
C SER A 105 0.65 -16.25 -0.50
N GLN A 106 0.83 -17.01 -1.58
CA GLN A 106 0.62 -16.52 -2.94
C GLN A 106 -0.31 -17.44 -3.71
N ALA A 107 -1.10 -16.87 -4.61
CA ALA A 107 -1.92 -17.61 -5.58
C ALA A 107 -1.79 -16.95 -6.95
N VAL A 108 -1.61 -17.77 -7.99
CA VAL A 108 -1.66 -17.31 -9.38
C VAL A 108 -3.12 -17.38 -9.83
N ASP A 109 -3.82 -16.24 -9.83
CA ASP A 109 -5.26 -16.18 -10.03
C ASP A 109 -5.66 -16.23 -11.52
N ALA A 110 -4.93 -15.52 -12.38
CA ALA A 110 -5.28 -15.39 -13.78
C ALA A 110 -4.05 -15.16 -14.66
N PHE A 111 -4.23 -15.33 -15.97
CA PHE A 111 -3.35 -14.78 -17.00
C PHE A 111 -4.18 -13.84 -17.87
N GLU A 112 -3.94 -12.55 -17.74
CA GLU A 112 -4.81 -11.51 -18.27
C GLU A 112 -4.03 -10.29 -18.78
N SER A 113 -4.72 -9.42 -19.49
CA SER A 113 -4.24 -8.08 -19.85
C SER A 113 -5.28 -7.04 -19.48
N SER A 114 -4.86 -5.85 -19.13
CA SER A 114 -5.75 -4.74 -18.81
C SER A 114 -5.34 -3.48 -19.55
N ARG A 115 -6.17 -3.05 -20.51
CA ARG A 115 -5.93 -1.79 -21.22
C ARG A 115 -6.07 -0.57 -20.30
N SER A 116 -7.03 -0.61 -19.38
CA SER A 116 -7.27 0.50 -18.43
C SER A 116 -6.12 0.72 -17.45
N LEU A 117 -5.38 -0.35 -17.11
CA LEU A 117 -4.22 -0.31 -16.24
C LEU A 117 -2.89 -0.26 -17.02
N GLY A 118 -2.93 -0.30 -18.36
CA GLY A 118 -1.72 -0.35 -19.18
C GLY A 118 -0.94 -1.68 -19.02
N VAL A 119 -1.61 -2.75 -18.58
CA VAL A 119 -0.96 -4.05 -18.31
C VAL A 119 -1.00 -4.94 -19.55
N GLU A 120 0.18 -5.32 -20.04
CA GLU A 120 0.35 -6.36 -21.08
C GLU A 120 -0.04 -7.75 -20.55
N PRO A 121 -0.22 -8.77 -21.43
CA PRO A 121 -0.57 -10.12 -20.99
C PRO A 121 0.39 -10.65 -19.91
N SER A 122 -0.10 -10.81 -18.68
CA SER A 122 0.68 -11.09 -17.49
C SER A 122 -0.07 -12.04 -16.55
N TRP A 123 0.66 -12.77 -15.72
CA TRP A 123 0.07 -13.54 -14.62
C TRP A 123 -0.26 -12.61 -13.47
N LYS A 124 -1.50 -12.63 -13.05
CA LYS A 124 -1.97 -11.97 -11.85
C LYS A 124 -1.68 -12.86 -10.64
N VAL A 125 -0.79 -12.41 -9.77
CA VAL A 125 -0.40 -13.10 -8.54
C VAL A 125 -0.94 -12.31 -7.36
N LYS A 126 -1.80 -12.94 -6.56
CA LYS A 126 -2.26 -12.40 -5.29
C LYS A 126 -1.33 -12.84 -4.19
N THR A 127 -0.74 -11.91 -3.47
CA THR A 127 0.16 -12.12 -2.33
C THR A 127 -0.51 -11.62 -1.06
N SER A 128 -0.54 -12.46 -0.02
CA SER A 128 -1.02 -12.11 1.32
C SER A 128 0.13 -12.23 2.32
N MET A 129 0.42 -11.14 3.02
CA MET A 129 1.44 -11.06 4.06
C MET A 129 1.03 -10.03 5.12
N LEU A 130 1.21 -10.34 6.41
CA LEU A 130 0.87 -9.44 7.54
C LEU A 130 -0.57 -8.91 7.51
N GLY A 131 -1.52 -9.71 7.00
CA GLY A 131 -2.92 -9.30 6.87
C GLY A 131 -3.21 -8.31 5.75
N GLN A 132 -2.23 -8.05 4.88
CA GLN A 132 -2.37 -7.20 3.70
C GLN A 132 -2.31 -8.06 2.44
N ASP A 133 -3.14 -7.69 1.47
CA ASP A 133 -3.15 -8.29 0.15
C ASP A 133 -2.55 -7.32 -0.86
N VAL A 134 -1.69 -7.86 -1.74
CA VAL A 134 -1.11 -7.17 -2.90
C VAL A 134 -1.38 -8.02 -4.14
N GLU A 135 -1.86 -7.41 -5.21
CA GLU A 135 -2.00 -8.02 -6.52
C GLU A 135 -0.87 -7.55 -7.42
N THR A 136 -0.08 -8.48 -7.94
CA THR A 136 1.07 -8.20 -8.81
C THR A 136 0.86 -8.85 -10.17
N TRP A 137 1.07 -8.10 -11.25
CA TRP A 137 1.09 -8.62 -12.62
C TRP A 137 2.52 -8.89 -13.05
N ILE A 138 2.83 -10.14 -13.32
CA ILE A 138 4.16 -10.60 -13.76
C ILE A 138 4.08 -11.00 -15.23
N ASN A 139 4.89 -10.35 -16.07
CA ASN A 139 4.89 -10.60 -17.50
C ASN A 139 5.61 -11.92 -17.86
N ARG A 140 5.62 -12.27 -19.15
CA ARG A 140 6.26 -13.49 -19.66
C ARG A 140 7.79 -13.54 -19.49
N LYS A 141 8.42 -12.39 -19.19
CA LYS A 141 9.85 -12.29 -18.88
C LYS A 141 10.14 -12.51 -17.39
N GLY A 142 9.09 -12.70 -16.57
CA GLY A 142 9.24 -12.81 -15.12
C GLY A 142 9.40 -11.47 -14.41
N GLU A 143 9.04 -10.37 -15.05
CA GLU A 143 9.15 -9.02 -14.48
C GLU A 143 7.79 -8.59 -13.92
N ALA A 144 7.77 -8.07 -12.69
CA ALA A 144 6.61 -7.39 -12.12
C ALA A 144 6.41 -6.05 -12.87
N VAL A 145 5.30 -5.92 -13.59
CA VAL A 145 5.00 -4.76 -14.44
C VAL A 145 3.98 -3.83 -13.80
N PHE A 146 3.15 -4.34 -12.91
CA PHE A 146 2.11 -3.58 -12.25
C PHE A 146 1.77 -4.20 -10.89
N GLU A 147 1.48 -3.39 -9.88
CA GLU A 147 1.05 -3.84 -8.55
C GLU A 147 -0.06 -2.96 -8.01
N LEU A 148 -1.03 -3.59 -7.34
CA LEU A 148 -2.07 -2.95 -6.55
C LEU A 148 -1.94 -3.40 -5.11
N GLY A 149 -1.58 -2.49 -4.22
CA GLY A 149 -1.55 -2.71 -2.79
C GLY A 149 -2.64 -1.93 -2.05
N MET A 150 -2.86 -2.26 -0.79
CA MET A 150 -3.75 -1.54 0.12
C MET A 150 -5.15 -1.31 -0.49
N LYS A 151 -5.73 -2.33 -1.10
CA LYS A 151 -7.04 -2.26 -1.79
C LYS A 151 -7.09 -1.20 -2.89
N GLY A 152 -5.99 -1.01 -3.63
CA GLY A 152 -5.90 -0.07 -4.75
C GLY A 152 -5.47 1.35 -4.36
N VAL A 153 -5.16 1.62 -3.10
CA VAL A 153 -4.61 2.92 -2.66
C VAL A 153 -3.15 3.07 -3.12
N LEU A 154 -2.38 1.97 -3.07
CA LEU A 154 -1.00 1.95 -3.56
C LEU A 154 -0.97 1.31 -4.94
N ILE A 155 -0.54 2.08 -5.92
CA ILE A 155 -0.36 1.64 -7.29
C ILE A 155 1.11 1.78 -7.64
N THR A 156 1.72 0.69 -8.11
CA THR A 156 3.10 0.69 -8.60
C THR A 156 3.09 0.16 -10.02
N HIS A 157 3.82 0.80 -10.92
CA HIS A 157 4.01 0.25 -12.25
C HIS A 157 5.47 0.42 -12.68
N ARG A 158 5.91 -0.46 -13.57
CA ARG A 158 7.25 -0.43 -14.13
C ARG A 158 7.38 0.70 -15.13
N GLU A 159 8.42 1.49 -14.98
CA GLU A 159 8.78 2.59 -15.88
C GLU A 159 10.19 2.41 -16.44
N THR A 160 10.50 3.18 -17.46
CA THR A 160 11.88 3.29 -17.94
C THR A 160 12.72 4.13 -16.97
N GLU A 161 14.04 3.93 -16.96
CA GLU A 161 14.94 4.71 -16.12
C GLU A 161 14.82 6.22 -16.40
N ASN A 162 14.64 6.61 -17.66
CA ASN A 162 14.49 8.01 -18.04
C ASN A 162 13.21 8.64 -17.48
N GLU A 163 12.09 7.91 -17.50
CA GLU A 163 10.83 8.36 -16.90
C GLU A 163 10.97 8.48 -15.39
N ALA A 164 11.51 7.47 -14.73
CA ALA A 164 11.73 7.51 -13.28
C ALA A 164 12.64 8.68 -12.87
N ARG A 165 13.74 8.93 -13.59
CA ARG A 165 14.61 10.09 -13.36
C ARG A 165 13.91 11.42 -13.57
N ARG A 166 13.06 11.53 -14.59
CA ARG A 166 12.26 12.74 -14.83
C ARG A 166 11.32 13.01 -13.65
N TYR A 167 10.55 12.01 -13.20
CA TYR A 167 9.64 12.14 -12.06
C TYR A 167 10.37 12.52 -10.77
N LEU A 168 11.52 11.89 -10.49
CA LEU A 168 12.34 12.25 -9.33
C LEU A 168 12.83 13.69 -9.39
N SER A 169 13.23 14.17 -10.57
CA SER A 169 13.66 15.55 -10.77
C SER A 169 12.50 16.52 -10.56
N GLU A 170 11.34 16.24 -11.14
CA GLU A 170 10.13 17.05 -10.99
C GLU A 170 9.65 17.08 -9.54
N ALA A 171 9.66 15.94 -8.83
CA ALA A 171 9.30 15.86 -7.42
C ALA A 171 10.26 16.69 -6.54
N SER A 172 11.58 16.61 -6.81
CA SER A 172 12.58 17.36 -6.05
C SER A 172 12.48 18.87 -6.26
N LEU A 173 12.14 19.30 -7.46
CA LEU A 173 11.98 20.73 -7.80
C LEU A 173 10.70 21.33 -7.22
N ASN A 174 9.62 20.56 -7.20
CA ASN A 174 8.31 21.08 -6.81
C ASN A 174 8.06 21.03 -5.30
N LYS A 175 8.87 20.33 -4.50
CA LYS A 175 8.64 20.09 -3.05
C LYS A 175 7.19 19.70 -2.72
N LYS A 176 6.49 19.10 -3.68
CA LYS A 176 5.10 18.68 -3.53
C LYS A 176 5.07 17.37 -2.74
N ASP A 177 4.18 17.32 -1.77
CA ASP A 177 3.84 16.08 -1.10
C ASP A 177 3.08 15.20 -2.09
N LEU A 178 3.78 14.21 -2.67
CA LEU A 178 3.20 13.29 -3.65
C LEU A 178 1.99 12.54 -3.09
N ILE A 179 1.98 12.24 -1.80
CA ILE A 179 0.85 11.56 -1.16
C ILE A 179 -0.37 12.49 -1.15
N LEU A 180 -0.19 13.77 -0.87
CA LEU A 180 -1.24 14.77 -0.96
C LEU A 180 -1.73 14.95 -2.41
N ASP A 181 -0.83 14.99 -3.38
CA ASP A 181 -1.19 15.15 -4.81
C ASP A 181 -1.99 13.94 -5.34
N PHE A 182 -1.72 12.72 -4.82
CA PHE A 182 -2.48 11.52 -5.17
C PHE A 182 -3.79 11.38 -4.38
N SER A 183 -3.87 11.89 -3.15
CA SER A 183 -5.06 11.79 -2.32
C SER A 183 -6.04 12.95 -2.50
N VAL A 184 -5.61 14.04 -3.14
CA VAL A 184 -6.46 15.20 -3.41
C VAL A 184 -7.13 15.08 -4.77
N VAL A 185 -8.44 14.97 -4.77
CA VAL A 185 -9.24 15.08 -6.00
C VAL A 185 -9.09 16.50 -6.55
N LYS A 186 -8.46 16.63 -7.73
CA LYS A 186 -8.31 17.92 -8.39
C LYS A 186 -9.66 18.38 -8.92
N THR A 187 -10.12 19.53 -8.45
CA THR A 187 -11.35 20.14 -8.95
C THR A 187 -11.06 20.92 -10.23
N GLU A 188 -12.02 20.98 -11.16
CA GLU A 188 -11.88 21.76 -12.40
C GLU A 188 -11.69 23.26 -12.11
N LYS A 189 -12.26 23.74 -11.01
CA LYS A 189 -12.13 25.12 -10.57
C LYS A 189 -11.70 25.17 -9.11
N PRO A 190 -10.63 25.90 -8.76
CA PRO A 190 -10.25 26.08 -7.37
C PRO A 190 -11.35 26.85 -6.62
N LEU A 191 -11.61 26.46 -5.37
CA LEU A 191 -12.51 27.19 -4.50
C LEU A 191 -11.88 28.53 -4.12
N ALA A 192 -12.59 29.64 -4.35
CA ALA A 192 -12.07 30.99 -4.11
C ALA A 192 -11.72 31.22 -2.61
N CYS A 193 -12.57 30.75 -1.69
CA CYS A 193 -12.40 30.89 -0.24
C CYS A 193 -12.79 29.58 0.48
N PRO A 194 -11.97 28.51 0.42
CA PRO A 194 -12.38 27.21 0.94
C PRO A 194 -12.64 27.22 2.45
N ARG A 195 -11.98 28.12 3.19
CA ARG A 195 -12.16 28.25 4.65
C ARG A 195 -13.48 28.95 5.03
N GLU A 196 -14.09 29.70 4.13
CA GLU A 196 -15.34 30.43 4.35
C GLU A 196 -16.56 29.68 3.79
N ALA A 197 -16.32 28.65 2.98
CA ALA A 197 -17.39 27.86 2.40
C ALA A 197 -18.19 27.16 3.49
N THR A 198 -19.48 27.45 3.54
CA THR A 198 -20.46 26.81 4.45
C THR A 198 -21.26 25.70 3.78
N LEU A 199 -21.27 25.71 2.45
CA LEU A 199 -21.95 24.75 1.60
C LEU A 199 -21.06 24.40 0.41
N LEU A 200 -20.94 23.11 0.11
CA LEU A 200 -20.18 22.61 -1.03
C LEU A 200 -20.97 21.49 -1.71
N ASP A 201 -21.21 21.61 -3.00
CA ASP A 201 -21.72 20.56 -3.84
C ASP A 201 -20.58 19.95 -4.65
N VAL A 202 -20.35 18.62 -4.46
CA VAL A 202 -19.29 17.88 -5.14
C VAL A 202 -19.91 16.80 -6.00
N SER A 203 -19.67 16.85 -7.30
CA SER A 203 -20.07 15.81 -8.24
C SER A 203 -18.91 14.86 -8.51
N LEU A 204 -19.10 13.58 -8.22
CA LEU A 204 -18.13 12.53 -8.49
C LEU A 204 -18.60 11.76 -9.74
N ALA A 205 -17.77 11.75 -10.77
CA ALA A 205 -18.01 11.00 -12.00
C ALA A 205 -17.09 9.75 -12.08
N GLY A 206 -17.52 8.74 -12.84
CA GLY A 206 -16.70 7.54 -13.06
C GLY A 206 -16.75 6.52 -11.92
N ILE A 207 -17.67 6.67 -10.96
CA ILE A 207 -17.87 5.70 -9.90
C ILE A 207 -18.78 4.61 -10.43
N ALA A 208 -18.29 3.36 -10.50
CA ALA A 208 -19.12 2.21 -10.87
C ALA A 208 -20.24 1.98 -9.83
N GLY A 209 -21.42 1.64 -10.32
CA GLY A 209 -22.74 1.74 -9.68
C GLY A 209 -23.03 0.98 -8.38
N GLU A 210 -22.05 0.52 -7.61
CA GLU A 210 -22.27 -0.24 -6.37
C GLU A 210 -21.64 0.38 -5.11
N LEU A 211 -21.16 1.63 -5.17
CA LEU A 211 -20.70 2.27 -3.95
C LEU A 211 -21.88 2.70 -3.08
N PRO A 212 -21.88 2.35 -1.79
CA PRO A 212 -22.92 2.81 -0.89
C PRO A 212 -22.91 4.33 -0.83
N LEU A 213 -24.07 4.95 -1.03
CA LEU A 213 -24.23 6.40 -0.91
C LEU A 213 -23.92 6.80 0.54
N LEU A 214 -22.80 7.47 0.76
CA LEU A 214 -22.42 7.95 2.08
C LEU A 214 -23.29 9.14 2.47
N GLN A 215 -24.17 8.96 3.43
CA GLN A 215 -24.99 10.00 4.01
C GLN A 215 -24.70 10.12 5.50
N GLY A 216 -24.67 11.33 6.01
CA GLY A 216 -24.38 11.60 7.42
C GLY A 216 -24.68 13.02 7.84
N PRO A 217 -24.46 13.37 9.11
CA PRO A 217 -24.59 14.73 9.56
C PRO A 217 -23.72 15.67 8.70
N GLY A 218 -24.36 16.60 8.00
CA GLY A 218 -23.67 17.53 7.12
C GLY A 218 -23.31 17.03 5.73
N GLN A 219 -23.63 15.79 5.37
CA GLN A 219 -23.43 15.25 4.03
C GLN A 219 -24.69 14.56 3.52
N GLU A 220 -25.18 15.02 2.38
CA GLU A 220 -26.38 14.51 1.71
C GLU A 220 -26.01 14.10 0.28
N ALA A 221 -26.37 12.87 -0.12
CA ALA A 221 -26.24 12.45 -1.50
C ALA A 221 -27.45 12.92 -2.28
N LEU A 222 -27.22 13.76 -3.27
CA LEU A 222 -28.24 14.22 -4.21
C LEU A 222 -28.20 13.23 -5.39
N GLN A 223 -29.28 12.47 -5.61
CA GLN A 223 -29.38 11.60 -6.78
C GLN A 223 -29.39 12.46 -8.04
N GLY A 224 -28.39 12.29 -8.90
CA GLY A 224 -28.41 12.85 -10.25
C GLY A 224 -29.50 12.17 -11.07
N ALA A 225 -30.39 12.93 -11.65
CA ALA A 225 -31.31 12.46 -12.69
C ALA A 225 -30.49 12.26 -13.97
N GLY A 226 -30.08 11.04 -14.28
CA GLY A 226 -29.41 10.72 -15.54
C GLY A 226 -28.46 9.52 -15.41
N ASP A 227 -28.52 8.65 -16.38
CA ASP A 227 -27.70 7.47 -16.70
C ASP A 227 -26.38 7.30 -15.88
N GLY A 228 -26.47 6.84 -14.65
CA GLY A 228 -25.47 6.06 -13.93
C GLY A 228 -24.05 6.62 -13.73
N ALA A 229 -23.74 7.83 -14.17
CA ALA A 229 -22.35 8.25 -14.34
C ALA A 229 -21.80 9.24 -13.27
N ALA A 230 -22.65 9.88 -12.47
CA ALA A 230 -22.18 10.85 -11.46
C ALA A 230 -23.09 10.87 -10.22
N VAL A 231 -22.50 10.98 -9.04
CA VAL A 231 -23.18 11.21 -7.77
C VAL A 231 -22.77 12.56 -7.25
N THR A 232 -23.74 13.41 -6.92
CA THR A 232 -23.50 14.73 -6.31
C THR A 232 -23.72 14.63 -4.81
N TYR A 233 -22.73 15.06 -4.03
CA TYR A 233 -22.82 15.19 -2.59
C TYR A 233 -22.91 16.66 -2.21
N ARG A 234 -23.87 16.97 -1.34
CA ARG A 234 -23.99 18.27 -0.68
C ARG A 234 -23.38 18.18 0.70
N ILE A 235 -22.35 18.98 0.95
CA ILE A 235 -21.61 19.02 2.20
C ILE A 235 -21.86 20.36 2.89
N ARG A 236 -22.32 20.34 4.15
CA ARG A 236 -22.57 21.53 4.96
C ARG A 236 -21.57 21.60 6.11
N ARG A 237 -20.91 22.72 6.25
CA ARG A 237 -20.11 23.03 7.44
C ARG A 237 -21.06 23.45 8.56
N ASN A 238 -20.87 22.92 9.75
CA ASN A 238 -21.78 23.08 10.90
C ASN A 238 -23.21 22.60 10.59
N PRO A 239 -23.39 21.30 10.37
CA PRO A 239 -24.73 20.76 10.30
C PRO A 239 -25.43 21.04 11.63
N GLY A 240 -26.66 21.51 11.57
CA GLY A 240 -27.51 21.64 12.76
C GLY A 240 -27.60 20.30 13.53
N PRO A 241 -28.31 20.24 14.64
CA PRO A 241 -28.44 19.01 15.42
C PRO A 241 -28.86 17.86 14.48
N PRO A 242 -28.27 16.65 14.64
CA PRO A 242 -28.49 15.56 13.71
C PRO A 242 -29.97 15.25 13.60
N ALA A 243 -30.50 15.28 12.37
CA ALA A 243 -31.83 14.76 12.10
C ALA A 243 -31.87 13.30 12.58
N LYS A 244 -32.97 12.88 13.21
CA LYS A 244 -33.14 11.48 13.61
C LYS A 244 -33.01 10.61 12.36
N ILE A 245 -31.91 9.90 12.26
CA ILE A 245 -31.60 9.01 11.13
C ILE A 245 -32.49 7.77 11.33
N SER A 246 -33.57 7.66 10.56
CA SER A 246 -34.33 6.42 10.40
C SER A 246 -33.74 5.64 9.23
N GLY A 247 -32.60 5.02 9.43
CA GLY A 247 -31.92 4.18 8.44
C GLY A 247 -31.44 2.86 9.06
N PRO A 248 -31.08 1.87 8.26
CA PRO A 248 -30.58 0.62 8.79
C PRO A 248 -29.38 0.89 9.70
N ARG A 249 -29.43 0.32 10.91
CA ARG A 249 -28.30 0.36 11.85
C ARG A 249 -27.15 -0.41 11.21
N TYR A 250 -26.07 0.28 10.88
CA TYR A 250 -24.83 -0.39 10.49
C TYR A 250 -24.33 -1.24 11.66
N ASP A 251 -23.84 -2.44 11.34
CA ASP A 251 -23.21 -3.33 12.29
C ASP A 251 -22.04 -2.64 13.00
N VAL A 252 -21.79 -3.03 14.26
CA VAL A 252 -20.73 -2.46 15.12
C VAL A 252 -19.36 -2.49 14.43
N ASP A 253 -19.10 -3.46 13.56
CA ASP A 253 -17.87 -3.54 12.77
C ASP A 253 -17.73 -2.42 11.72
N SER A 254 -18.84 -1.86 11.24
CA SER A 254 -18.82 -0.70 10.34
C SER A 254 -18.41 0.59 11.05
N TYR A 255 -18.60 0.70 12.37
CA TYR A 255 -18.18 1.84 13.17
C TYR A 255 -16.68 1.86 13.46
N ARG A 256 -15.99 0.74 13.31
CA ARG A 256 -14.52 0.65 13.52
C ARG A 256 -13.72 1.59 12.62
N TRP A 257 -14.27 1.92 11.45
CA TRP A 257 -13.64 2.85 10.49
C TRP A 257 -13.97 4.33 10.78
N LEU A 258 -14.93 4.58 11.67
CA LEU A 258 -15.36 5.92 12.08
C LEU A 258 -14.84 6.29 13.47
N LEU A 259 -14.17 5.38 14.16
CA LEU A 259 -13.48 5.72 15.41
C LEU A 259 -12.27 6.59 15.07
N PRO A 260 -12.09 7.73 15.77
CA PRO A 260 -10.91 8.55 15.58
C PRO A 260 -9.68 7.70 15.79
N ALA A 261 -8.86 7.57 14.76
CA ALA A 261 -7.54 7.00 14.93
C ALA A 261 -6.74 7.99 15.77
N SER A 262 -5.96 7.49 16.73
CA SER A 262 -5.10 8.28 17.63
C SER A 262 -4.13 9.25 16.90
N GLN A 263 -4.13 9.25 15.59
CA GLN A 263 -3.37 10.17 14.73
C GLN A 263 -4.19 11.39 14.27
N VAL A 264 -5.48 11.47 14.56
CA VAL A 264 -6.37 12.57 14.13
C VAL A 264 -6.76 13.48 15.31
N GLU A 265 -6.45 13.08 16.52
CA GLU A 265 -6.71 13.85 17.74
C GLU A 265 -5.45 14.57 18.25
N SER A 266 -4.81 15.38 17.43
CA SER A 266 -3.91 16.41 17.97
C SER A 266 -4.39 17.77 17.50
N ASP A 267 -5.11 18.44 18.41
CA ASP A 267 -5.48 19.87 18.48
C ASP A 267 -6.36 20.40 17.33
#